data_f36ac9681f6a999760ddce52b49f638f
#
_entry.id   f36ac9681f6a999760ddce52b49f638f
#
_cell.length_a   1.000
_cell.length_b   1.000
_cell.length_c   1.000
_cell.angle_alpha   90.00
_cell.angle_beta   90.00
_cell.angle_gamma   90.00
#
_symmetry.space_group_name_H-M   'P 1'
#
loop_
_entity.id
_entity.type
_entity.pdbx_description
1 polymer ?
#
loop_
_entity_poly.entity_id
_entity_poly.type
_entity_poly.pdbx_seq_one_letter_code
_entity_poly.pdbx_strand_id
1 'polypeptide(L)'
;IREFWDGPMIIKGILTEQDAKDALSFGAEGIVVSNHGGRQLDGVLSTAKALPAIASAVKGDLSIFVDSGIRNGLDVVRMLALGADCTLLGRSFIYALAAEGQQGVENLLDLYKQEMHVAMTLCGAKSVSELNLDSLAS
;
A
#
# COMPACT_ATOMS: atom_id res chain seq x y z
N ILE A 1 -9.28 -3.22 -22.62
CA ILE A 1 -10.22 -2.82 -21.54
C ILE A 1 -10.60 -1.35 -21.74
N ARG A 2 -9.64 -0.45 -22.00
CA ARG A 2 -9.90 0.99 -22.14
C ARG A 2 -10.90 1.35 -23.26
N GLU A 3 -11.01 0.54 -24.30
CA GLU A 3 -12.02 0.70 -25.35
C GLU A 3 -13.47 0.46 -24.88
N PHE A 4 -13.63 -0.21 -23.74
CA PHE A 4 -14.95 -0.61 -23.18
C PHE A 4 -15.26 0.07 -21.85
N TRP A 5 -14.29 0.75 -21.25
CA TRP A 5 -14.43 1.33 -19.91
C TRP A 5 -13.78 2.70 -19.83
N ASP A 6 -14.59 3.74 -19.66
CA ASP A 6 -14.16 5.14 -19.56
C ASP A 6 -13.85 5.59 -18.12
N GLY A 7 -14.21 4.77 -17.13
CA GLY A 7 -13.99 5.08 -15.72
C GLY A 7 -12.56 4.83 -15.24
N PRO A 8 -12.25 5.15 -13.97
CA PRO A 8 -10.93 4.93 -13.40
C PRO A 8 -10.47 3.47 -13.49
N MET A 9 -9.23 3.25 -13.88
CA MET A 9 -8.62 1.94 -14.00
C MET A 9 -7.40 1.85 -13.08
N ILE A 10 -7.37 0.82 -12.23
CA ILE A 10 -6.25 0.53 -11.34
C ILE A 10 -5.67 -0.84 -11.70
N ILE A 11 -4.38 -0.87 -12.02
CA ILE A 11 -3.67 -2.10 -12.39
C ILE A 11 -2.97 -2.67 -11.16
N LYS A 12 -3.26 -3.94 -10.83
CA LYS A 12 -2.76 -4.62 -9.63
C LYS A 12 -1.71 -5.67 -9.96
N GLY A 13 -0.71 -5.82 -9.08
CA GLY A 13 0.36 -6.81 -9.23
C GLY A 13 1.66 -6.22 -9.74
N ILE A 14 1.80 -4.92 -9.69
CA ILE A 14 2.98 -4.19 -10.15
C ILE A 14 4.13 -4.39 -9.16
N LEU A 15 5.30 -4.79 -9.66
CA LEU A 15 6.51 -4.99 -8.86
C LEU A 15 7.76 -4.37 -9.50
N THR A 16 7.65 -3.77 -10.69
CA THR A 16 8.77 -3.10 -11.36
C THR A 16 8.40 -1.67 -11.76
N GLU A 17 9.42 -0.82 -11.86
CA GLU A 17 9.26 0.54 -12.38
C GLU A 17 8.72 0.54 -13.81
N GLN A 18 9.18 -0.43 -14.63
CA GLN A 18 8.76 -0.51 -16.03
C GLN A 18 7.27 -0.80 -16.14
N ASP A 19 6.77 -1.79 -15.38
CA ASP A 19 5.33 -2.11 -15.38
C ASP A 19 4.49 -0.91 -14.90
N ALA A 20 5.00 -0.12 -13.94
CA ALA A 20 4.33 1.09 -13.48
C ALA A 20 4.26 2.18 -14.58
N LYS A 21 5.35 2.40 -15.30
CA LYS A 21 5.39 3.31 -16.46
C LYS A 21 4.49 2.85 -17.61
N ASP A 22 4.45 1.54 -17.85
CA ASP A 22 3.57 0.96 -18.86
C ASP A 22 2.10 1.12 -18.45
N ALA A 23 1.76 0.91 -17.18
CA ALA A 23 0.42 1.17 -16.65
C ALA A 23 -0.02 2.62 -16.90
N LEU A 24 0.86 3.59 -16.62
CA LEU A 24 0.62 5.00 -16.91
C LEU A 24 0.41 5.23 -18.42
N SER A 25 1.25 4.65 -19.28
CA SER A 25 1.15 4.81 -20.74
C SER A 25 -0.14 4.24 -21.32
N PHE A 26 -0.72 3.22 -20.68
CA PHE A 26 -2.01 2.63 -21.03
C PHE A 26 -3.21 3.38 -20.45
N GLY A 27 -2.98 4.51 -19.77
CA GLY A 27 -4.04 5.36 -19.23
C GLY A 27 -4.66 4.83 -17.93
N ALA A 28 -3.91 4.10 -17.12
CA ALA A 28 -4.33 3.80 -15.75
C ALA A 28 -4.27 5.08 -14.90
N GLU A 29 -5.17 5.21 -13.95
CA GLU A 29 -5.16 6.29 -12.96
C GLU A 29 -4.51 5.87 -11.64
N GLY A 30 -4.25 4.57 -11.48
CA GLY A 30 -3.58 4.06 -10.29
C GLY A 30 -3.00 2.66 -10.48
N ILE A 31 -2.14 2.30 -9.56
CA ILE A 31 -1.53 0.97 -9.49
C ILE A 31 -1.62 0.42 -8.07
N VAL A 32 -1.64 -0.92 -7.96
CA VAL A 32 -1.39 -1.59 -6.68
C VAL A 32 -0.05 -2.31 -6.75
N VAL A 33 0.92 -1.83 -5.99
CA VAL A 33 2.18 -2.53 -5.77
C VAL A 33 1.88 -3.76 -4.91
N SER A 34 2.00 -4.94 -5.51
CA SER A 34 1.48 -6.18 -4.94
C SER A 34 2.22 -7.40 -5.44
N ASN A 35 2.60 -8.28 -4.51
CA ASN A 35 3.07 -9.62 -4.83
C ASN A 35 2.01 -10.70 -4.56
N HIS A 36 0.73 -10.30 -4.50
CA HIS A 36 -0.40 -11.18 -4.20
C HIS A 36 -0.26 -11.97 -2.87
N GLY A 37 0.52 -11.43 -1.92
CA GLY A 37 0.82 -12.07 -0.64
C GLY A 37 1.69 -13.32 -0.77
N GLY A 38 2.49 -13.44 -1.84
CA GLY A 38 3.32 -14.58 -2.17
C GLY A 38 2.55 -15.82 -2.65
N ARG A 39 1.25 -15.67 -2.98
CA ARG A 39 0.37 -16.80 -3.28
C ARG A 39 0.36 -17.21 -4.74
N GLN A 40 0.69 -16.31 -5.67
CA GLN A 40 0.73 -16.60 -7.10
C GLN A 40 2.10 -17.09 -7.52
N LEU A 41 3.14 -16.40 -7.13
CA LEU A 41 4.52 -16.77 -7.38
C LEU A 41 5.34 -16.44 -6.14
N ASP A 42 5.91 -17.46 -5.51
CA ASP A 42 6.81 -17.31 -4.37
C ASP A 42 8.22 -16.87 -4.84
N GLY A 43 8.98 -16.25 -3.93
CA GLY A 43 10.33 -15.80 -4.23
C GLY A 43 10.45 -14.48 -5.00
N VAL A 44 9.32 -13.83 -5.35
CA VAL A 44 9.33 -12.48 -5.92
C VAL A 44 9.64 -11.42 -4.85
N LEU A 45 9.96 -10.21 -5.31
CA LEU A 45 10.31 -9.09 -4.44
C LEU A 45 9.18 -8.78 -3.44
N SER A 46 9.53 -8.43 -2.20
CA SER A 46 8.52 -7.89 -1.29
C SER A 46 8.09 -6.50 -1.75
N THR A 47 6.83 -6.16 -1.50
CA THR A 47 6.27 -4.86 -1.91
C THR A 47 6.98 -3.69 -1.23
N ALA A 48 7.44 -3.85 0.01
CA ALA A 48 8.25 -2.86 0.71
C ALA A 48 9.59 -2.57 0.00
N LYS A 49 10.19 -3.58 -0.66
CA LYS A 49 11.43 -3.39 -1.43
C LYS A 49 11.18 -2.81 -2.83
N ALA A 50 10.06 -3.15 -3.45
CA ALA A 50 9.71 -2.65 -4.79
C ALA A 50 9.20 -1.20 -4.77
N LEU A 51 8.47 -0.83 -3.71
CA LEU A 51 7.71 0.42 -3.63
C LEU A 51 8.54 1.69 -3.84
N PRO A 52 9.73 1.89 -3.22
CA PRO A 52 10.46 3.15 -3.37
C PRO A 52 10.84 3.48 -4.82
N ALA A 53 11.32 2.50 -5.56
CA ALA A 53 11.71 2.68 -6.95
C ALA A 53 10.47 2.99 -7.83
N ILE A 54 9.37 2.25 -7.62
CA ILE A 54 8.10 2.48 -8.31
C ILE A 54 7.56 3.88 -7.99
N ALA A 55 7.54 4.27 -6.70
CA ALA A 55 7.07 5.59 -6.29
C ALA A 55 7.91 6.70 -6.93
N SER A 56 9.24 6.56 -6.94
CA SER A 56 10.13 7.53 -7.60
C SER A 56 9.82 7.70 -9.09
N ALA A 57 9.34 6.64 -9.74
CA ALA A 57 9.09 6.63 -11.18
C ALA A 57 7.75 7.25 -11.60
N VAL A 58 6.70 7.16 -10.76
CA VAL A 58 5.32 7.50 -11.18
C VAL A 58 4.52 8.28 -10.13
N LYS A 59 5.11 8.68 -9.00
CA LYS A 59 4.39 9.45 -7.97
C LYS A 59 4.01 10.84 -8.49
N GLY A 60 2.74 11.17 -8.32
CA GLY A 60 2.15 12.39 -8.87
C GLY A 60 1.42 12.18 -10.20
N ASP A 61 1.77 11.13 -10.95
CA ASP A 61 1.11 10.77 -12.19
C ASP A 61 0.07 9.65 -11.98
N LEU A 62 0.31 8.75 -11.02
CA LEU A 62 -0.56 7.64 -10.63
C LEU A 62 -0.85 7.65 -9.13
N SER A 63 -2.07 7.23 -8.76
CA SER A 63 -2.34 6.85 -7.37
C SER A 63 -1.65 5.52 -7.05
N ILE A 64 -0.84 5.49 -5.99
CA ILE A 64 -0.04 4.32 -5.62
C ILE A 64 -0.64 3.65 -4.40
N PHE A 65 -1.29 2.52 -4.62
CA PHE A 65 -1.73 1.62 -3.56
C PHE A 65 -0.67 0.55 -3.31
N VAL A 66 -0.63 0.01 -2.10
CA VAL A 66 0.24 -1.12 -1.77
C VAL A 66 -0.49 -2.13 -0.91
N ASP A 67 -0.24 -3.40 -1.16
CA ASP A 67 -0.67 -4.50 -0.29
C ASP A 67 0.48 -5.46 0.04
N SER A 68 0.16 -6.57 0.61
CA SER A 68 1.05 -7.68 0.98
C SER A 68 1.94 -7.40 2.20
N GLY A 69 1.68 -8.16 3.23
CA GLY A 69 2.51 -8.17 4.44
C GLY A 69 2.16 -7.14 5.50
N ILE A 70 1.16 -6.29 5.28
CA ILE A 70 0.73 -5.27 6.25
C ILE A 70 -0.08 -5.94 7.36
N ARG A 71 0.40 -5.86 8.60
CA ARG A 71 -0.12 -6.59 9.75
C ARG A 71 -0.45 -5.72 10.96
N ASN A 72 -0.06 -4.45 10.96
CA ASN A 72 -0.23 -3.50 12.04
C ASN A 72 -0.16 -2.06 11.53
N GLY A 73 -0.46 -1.08 12.40
CA GLY A 73 -0.43 0.33 12.03
C GLY A 73 0.98 0.85 11.73
N LEU A 74 2.01 0.29 12.34
CA LEU A 74 3.40 0.65 12.02
C LEU A 74 3.77 0.24 10.59
N ASP A 75 3.30 -0.92 10.11
CA ASP A 75 3.50 -1.31 8.71
C ASP A 75 2.81 -0.35 7.75
N VAL A 76 1.61 0.14 8.08
CA VAL A 76 0.92 1.19 7.31
C VAL A 76 1.80 2.44 7.20
N VAL A 77 2.30 2.96 8.34
CA VAL A 77 3.17 4.15 8.37
C VAL A 77 4.43 3.94 7.52
N ARG A 78 5.06 2.76 7.60
CA ARG A 78 6.23 2.42 6.77
C ARG A 78 5.92 2.46 5.28
N MET A 79 4.80 1.87 4.86
CA MET A 79 4.43 1.85 3.44
C MET A 79 4.10 3.26 2.91
N LEU A 80 3.44 4.10 3.71
CA LEU A 80 3.20 5.49 3.35
C LEU A 80 4.54 6.28 3.24
N ALA A 81 5.46 6.08 4.18
CA ALA A 81 6.78 6.69 4.13
C ALA A 81 7.62 6.23 2.93
N LEU A 82 7.44 4.98 2.47
CA LEU A 82 8.08 4.44 1.26
C LEU A 82 7.46 4.95 -0.04
N GLY A 83 6.38 5.72 0.02
CA GLY A 83 5.81 6.43 -1.13
C GLY A 83 4.42 5.98 -1.57
N ALA A 84 3.76 5.05 -0.87
CA ALA A 84 2.37 4.74 -1.14
C ALA A 84 1.43 5.89 -0.74
N ASP A 85 0.32 6.03 -1.44
CA ASP A 85 -0.77 6.93 -1.07
C ASP A 85 -1.80 6.23 -0.17
N CYS A 86 -1.95 4.91 -0.31
CA CYS A 86 -2.89 4.11 0.47
C CYS A 86 -2.41 2.66 0.61
N THR A 87 -2.86 1.99 1.67
CA THR A 87 -2.58 0.58 1.92
C THR A 87 -3.84 -0.27 1.85
N LEU A 88 -3.70 -1.51 1.37
CA LEU A 88 -4.78 -2.48 1.30
C LEU A 88 -4.51 -3.65 2.25
N LEU A 89 -5.52 -4.04 2.99
CA LEU A 89 -5.44 -5.12 3.96
C LEU A 89 -6.07 -6.40 3.39
N GLY A 90 -5.40 -7.52 3.58
CA GLY A 90 -5.89 -8.84 3.20
C GLY A 90 -6.15 -9.73 4.43
N ARG A 91 -5.17 -10.54 4.80
CA ARG A 91 -5.32 -11.58 5.84
C ARG A 91 -5.68 -11.05 7.22
N SER A 92 -5.15 -9.92 7.64
CA SER A 92 -5.52 -9.31 8.93
C SER A 92 -7.01 -8.98 9.01
N PHE A 93 -7.55 -8.39 7.93
CA PHE A 93 -8.98 -8.12 7.81
C PHE A 93 -9.82 -9.41 7.87
N ILE A 94 -9.44 -10.43 7.07
CA ILE A 94 -10.18 -11.71 7.02
C ILE A 94 -10.12 -12.44 8.36
N TYR A 95 -8.99 -12.42 9.06
CA TYR A 95 -8.88 -13.05 10.37
C TYR A 95 -9.73 -12.34 11.42
N ALA A 96 -9.75 -11.02 11.43
CA ALA A 96 -10.60 -10.24 12.32
C ALA A 96 -12.09 -10.52 12.06
N LEU A 97 -12.48 -10.55 10.79
CA LEU A 97 -13.84 -10.89 10.37
C LEU A 97 -14.24 -12.32 10.82
N ALA A 98 -13.34 -13.28 10.64
CA ALA A 98 -13.59 -14.67 11.04
C ALA A 98 -13.68 -14.86 12.57
N ALA A 99 -12.93 -14.06 13.33
CA ALA A 99 -12.91 -14.15 14.80
C ALA A 99 -14.17 -13.57 15.45
N GLU A 100 -14.58 -12.37 15.05
CA GLU A 100 -15.62 -11.58 15.74
C GLU A 100 -16.56 -10.85 14.78
N GLY A 101 -16.64 -11.25 13.52
CA GLY A 101 -17.53 -10.62 12.55
C GLY A 101 -17.21 -9.14 12.34
N GLN A 102 -18.25 -8.32 12.21
CA GLN A 102 -18.10 -6.86 12.02
C GLN A 102 -17.30 -6.21 13.16
N GLN A 103 -17.57 -6.58 14.40
CA GLN A 103 -16.89 -6.00 15.56
C GLN A 103 -15.39 -6.26 15.53
N GLY A 104 -14.96 -7.45 15.09
CA GLY A 104 -13.54 -7.76 14.90
C GLY A 104 -12.86 -6.85 13.89
N VAL A 105 -13.55 -6.53 12.80
CA VAL A 105 -13.02 -5.58 11.77
C VAL A 105 -12.92 -4.16 12.34
N GLU A 106 -13.93 -3.70 13.06
CA GLU A 106 -13.92 -2.39 13.72
C GLU A 106 -12.76 -2.28 14.72
N ASN A 107 -12.60 -3.29 15.58
CA ASN A 107 -11.51 -3.38 16.55
C ASN A 107 -10.14 -3.38 15.87
N LEU A 108 -9.98 -4.11 14.76
CA LEU A 108 -8.74 -4.12 13.97
C LEU A 108 -8.39 -2.74 13.43
N LEU A 109 -9.36 -2.04 12.84
CA LEU A 109 -9.14 -0.71 12.27
C LEU A 109 -8.81 0.32 13.35
N ASP A 110 -9.45 0.25 14.49
CA ASP A 110 -9.15 1.14 15.62
C ASP A 110 -7.76 0.86 16.20
N LEU A 111 -7.36 -0.41 16.32
CA LEU A 111 -6.01 -0.79 16.72
C LEU A 111 -4.97 -0.21 15.74
N TYR A 112 -5.17 -0.37 14.42
CA TYR A 112 -4.25 0.17 13.42
C TYR A 112 -4.14 1.69 13.52
N LYS A 113 -5.26 2.40 13.70
CA LYS A 113 -5.24 3.86 13.89
C LYS A 113 -4.42 4.26 15.12
N GLN A 114 -4.58 3.56 16.25
CA GLN A 114 -3.83 3.82 17.47
C GLN A 114 -2.33 3.61 17.27
N GLU A 115 -1.94 2.49 16.65
CA GLU A 115 -0.55 2.18 16.34
C GLU A 115 0.07 3.19 15.36
N MET A 116 -0.68 3.60 14.32
CA MET A 116 -0.26 4.66 13.41
C MET A 116 -0.04 5.97 14.16
N HIS A 117 -0.98 6.36 15.03
CA HIS A 117 -0.88 7.58 15.81
C HIS A 117 0.38 7.60 16.70
N VAL A 118 0.66 6.49 17.38
CA VAL A 118 1.87 6.32 18.19
C VAL A 118 3.13 6.42 17.31
N ALA A 119 3.19 5.69 16.21
CA ALA A 119 4.33 5.69 15.31
C ALA A 119 4.59 7.09 14.72
N MET A 120 3.55 7.76 14.23
CA MET A 120 3.66 9.13 13.69
C MET A 120 4.10 10.13 14.75
N THR A 121 3.59 10.02 15.97
CA THR A 121 4.01 10.88 17.09
C THR A 121 5.50 10.71 17.41
N LEU A 122 5.98 9.47 17.43
CA LEU A 122 7.41 9.17 17.69
C LEU A 122 8.32 9.64 16.54
N CYS A 123 7.84 9.69 15.30
CA CYS A 123 8.56 10.25 14.15
C CYS A 123 8.39 11.77 14.01
N GLY A 124 7.56 12.42 14.86
CA GLY A 124 7.28 13.86 14.78
C GLY A 124 6.37 14.27 13.64
N ALA A 125 5.72 13.33 12.94
CA ALA A 125 4.78 13.60 11.86
C ALA A 125 3.39 13.92 12.40
N LYS A 126 2.83 15.07 11.99
CA LYS A 126 1.50 15.55 12.41
C LYS A 126 0.38 15.06 11.49
N SER A 127 0.72 14.68 10.28
CA SER A 127 -0.20 14.16 9.27
C SER A 127 0.47 13.06 8.43
N VAL A 128 -0.32 12.22 7.78
CA VAL A 128 0.21 11.18 6.87
C VAL A 128 0.98 11.78 5.69
N SER A 129 0.65 12.99 5.26
CA SER A 129 1.33 13.69 4.18
C SER A 129 2.75 14.16 4.52
N GLU A 130 3.11 14.17 5.80
CA GLU A 130 4.47 14.48 6.26
C GLU A 130 5.38 13.27 6.30
N LEU A 131 4.82 12.06 6.16
CA LEU A 131 5.58 10.82 6.14
C LEU A 131 6.40 10.72 4.83
N ASN A 132 7.68 10.44 4.97
CA ASN A 132 8.61 10.30 3.86
C ASN A 132 9.76 9.36 4.25
N LEU A 133 10.71 9.14 3.35
CA LEU A 133 11.84 8.25 3.58
C LEU A 133 12.68 8.63 4.80
N ASP A 134 12.77 9.92 5.14
CA ASP A 134 13.52 10.40 6.31
C ASP A 134 12.84 10.01 7.63
N SER A 135 11.55 9.63 7.59
CA SER A 135 10.82 9.08 8.74
C SER A 135 11.23 7.64 9.06
N LEU A 136 11.99 6.99 8.19
CA LEU A 136 12.47 5.63 8.36
C LEU A 136 13.93 5.64 8.81
N ALA A 137 14.29 4.76 9.75
CA ALA A 137 15.69 4.56 10.08
C ALA A 137 16.45 4.00 8.87
N SER A 138 17.53 4.64 8.49
CA SER A 138 18.46 4.20 7.46
C SER A 138 19.34 3.04 7.93
#